data_75855c05b3579d60dd735d55b42cc3d5
#
_entry.id   75855c05b3579d60dd735d55b42cc3d5
#
_cell.length_a   1.000
_cell.length_b   1.000
_cell.length_c   1.000
_cell.angle_alpha   90.00
_cell.angle_beta   90.00
_cell.angle_gamma   90.00
#
_symmetry.space_group_name_H-M   'P 1'
#
loop_
_entity.id
_entity.type
_entity.pdbx_description
1 polymer ?
#
loop_
_entity_poly.entity_id
_entity_poly.type
_entity_poly.pdbx_seq_one_letter_code
_entity_poly.pdbx_strand_id
1 'polypeptide(L)'
;GFIEGDGPFYPQPRTELRPRPRAGFRDRFYAVGMSPDSVEQCARLGARLMTFSQKPWDLYRQETLTAYHDAWRRHQSGDPPPPLTGDLMFCHADAERAEELAMKYMANYFLTIVSHYELMSEHFEEAKGYDYYATASDLFRAVGLEPSVKTYCQIQTWGTPGQILEKLRARRDLLGPYELNMIVRYGGMPLDVAEESLRLFAAEVLPEIQRW
;
A
#
# COMPACT_ATOMS: atom_id res chain seq x y z
N GLY A 1 16.29 -23.42 15.65
CA GLY A 1 15.72 -24.08 14.48
C GLY A 1 16.69 -24.14 13.32
N PHE A 2 16.39 -24.98 12.36
CA PHE A 2 17.11 -25.07 11.10
C PHE A 2 16.15 -24.68 9.98
N ILE A 3 16.68 -24.05 8.94
CA ILE A 3 16.01 -23.84 7.65
C ILE A 3 16.71 -24.72 6.62
N GLU A 4 15.94 -25.28 5.72
CA GLU A 4 16.40 -26.10 4.61
C GLU A 4 15.37 -26.02 3.48
N GLY A 5 15.80 -25.95 2.24
CA GLY A 5 14.94 -25.93 1.08
C GLY A 5 15.65 -26.48 -0.14
N ASP A 6 14.97 -27.35 -0.85
CA ASP A 6 15.49 -28.00 -2.07
C ASP A 6 14.75 -27.47 -3.31
N GLY A 7 14.64 -26.15 -3.41
CA GLY A 7 14.03 -25.48 -4.55
C GLY A 7 14.89 -25.53 -5.80
N PRO A 8 14.29 -25.66 -7.01
CA PRO A 8 15.03 -25.82 -8.26
C PRO A 8 15.89 -24.60 -8.63
N PHE A 9 15.56 -23.41 -8.12
CA PHE A 9 16.27 -22.18 -8.44
C PHE A 9 17.15 -21.67 -7.31
N TYR A 10 16.73 -21.90 -6.06
CA TYR A 10 17.41 -21.40 -4.85
C TYR A 10 17.48 -22.52 -3.80
N PRO A 11 18.39 -23.48 -3.95
CA PRO A 11 18.58 -24.49 -2.94
C PRO A 11 19.17 -23.84 -1.67
N GLN A 12 18.52 -24.07 -0.55
CA GLN A 12 18.95 -23.58 0.76
C GLN A 12 19.55 -24.75 1.52
N PRO A 13 20.88 -24.81 1.74
CA PRO A 13 21.47 -25.84 2.55
C PRO A 13 20.97 -25.73 4.01
N ARG A 14 20.94 -26.89 4.69
CA ARG A 14 20.53 -26.93 6.10
C ARG A 14 21.37 -25.98 6.93
N THR A 15 20.73 -24.86 7.39
CA THR A 15 21.42 -23.79 8.10
C THR A 15 20.70 -23.50 9.42
N GLU A 16 21.45 -23.34 10.50
CA GLU A 16 20.88 -22.96 11.80
C GLU A 16 20.53 -21.49 11.84
N LEU A 17 19.26 -21.15 12.16
CA LEU A 17 18.81 -19.77 12.37
C LEU A 17 19.36 -19.21 13.68
N ARG A 18 20.10 -18.13 13.59
CA ARG A 18 20.62 -17.38 14.73
C ARG A 18 20.45 -15.86 14.50
N PRO A 19 19.99 -15.09 15.52
CA PRO A 19 19.50 -15.57 16.82
C PRO A 19 18.18 -16.34 16.68
N ARG A 20 17.92 -17.27 17.60
CA ARG A 20 16.65 -18.00 17.62
C ARG A 20 15.50 -17.04 17.95
N PRO A 21 14.38 -17.06 17.19
CA PRO A 21 13.22 -16.25 17.54
C PRO A 21 12.66 -16.67 18.90
N ARG A 22 12.32 -15.67 19.74
CA ARG A 22 11.73 -15.91 21.07
C ARG A 22 10.28 -16.37 21.00
N ALA A 23 9.56 -16.01 19.95
CA ALA A 23 8.17 -16.35 19.73
C ALA A 23 7.90 -16.60 18.24
N GLY A 24 6.80 -17.24 17.94
CA GLY A 24 6.35 -17.41 16.55
C GLY A 24 6.04 -16.07 15.88
N PHE A 25 6.11 -16.04 14.56
CA PHE A 25 5.85 -14.86 13.74
C PHE A 25 4.45 -14.90 13.09
N ARG A 26 3.66 -15.95 13.31
CA ARG A 26 2.41 -16.21 12.58
C ARG A 26 1.50 -14.97 12.51
N ASP A 27 1.26 -14.29 13.63
CA ASP A 27 0.34 -13.16 13.70
C ASP A 27 1.00 -11.80 13.37
N ARG A 28 2.27 -11.81 12.98
CA ARG A 28 3.07 -10.62 12.66
C ARG A 28 3.72 -10.69 11.29
N PHE A 29 3.23 -11.58 10.45
CA PHE A 29 3.77 -11.79 9.11
C PHE A 29 2.90 -11.04 8.10
N TYR A 30 3.50 -10.09 7.40
CA TYR A 30 2.90 -9.31 6.33
C TYR A 30 3.51 -9.71 5.00
N ALA A 31 2.71 -9.75 3.96
CA ALA A 31 3.18 -9.93 2.59
C ALA A 31 2.51 -8.94 1.66
N VAL A 32 3.28 -8.39 0.74
CA VAL A 32 2.76 -7.47 -0.28
C VAL A 32 2.02 -8.25 -1.35
N GLY A 33 0.76 -7.87 -1.59
CA GLY A 33 -0.08 -8.44 -2.64
C GLY A 33 -0.74 -7.35 -3.46
N MET A 34 -0.30 -7.17 -4.72
CA MET A 34 -0.85 -6.18 -5.65
C MET A 34 -1.59 -6.81 -6.82
N SER A 35 -1.16 -7.97 -7.29
CA SER A 35 -1.84 -8.77 -8.31
C SER A 35 -2.75 -9.84 -7.69
N PRO A 36 -3.76 -10.37 -8.41
CA PRO A 36 -4.61 -11.45 -7.91
C PRO A 36 -3.83 -12.65 -7.39
N ASP A 37 -2.78 -13.08 -8.09
CA ASP A 37 -1.94 -14.20 -7.70
C ASP A 37 -1.17 -13.92 -6.40
N SER A 38 -0.61 -12.73 -6.24
CA SER A 38 0.11 -12.35 -5.02
C SER A 38 -0.84 -12.23 -3.82
N VAL A 39 -2.06 -11.75 -4.03
CA VAL A 39 -3.12 -11.71 -3.01
C VAL A 39 -3.51 -13.12 -2.54
N GLU A 40 -3.69 -14.05 -3.48
CA GLU A 40 -3.93 -15.47 -3.19
C GLU A 40 -2.78 -16.09 -2.38
N GLN A 41 -1.52 -15.81 -2.77
CA GLN A 41 -0.36 -16.31 -2.04
C GLN A 41 -0.24 -15.72 -0.61
N CYS A 42 -0.58 -14.45 -0.42
CA CYS A 42 -0.64 -13.85 0.93
C CYS A 42 -1.58 -14.64 1.84
N ALA A 43 -2.79 -14.93 1.37
CA ALA A 43 -3.77 -15.70 2.12
C ALA A 43 -3.30 -17.15 2.37
N ARG A 44 -2.75 -17.80 1.34
CA ARG A 44 -2.23 -19.17 1.44
C ARG A 44 -1.12 -19.31 2.49
N LEU A 45 -0.25 -18.31 2.60
CA LEU A 45 0.83 -18.26 3.60
C LEU A 45 0.33 -17.90 5.00
N GLY A 46 -0.93 -17.52 5.17
CA GLY A 46 -1.45 -16.97 6.43
C GLY A 46 -0.84 -15.59 6.76
N ALA A 47 -0.38 -14.86 5.75
CA ALA A 47 0.17 -13.53 5.91
C ALA A 47 -0.93 -12.47 5.88
N ARG A 48 -0.76 -11.40 6.68
CA ARG A 48 -1.59 -10.19 6.57
C ARG A 48 -1.30 -9.51 5.23
N LEU A 49 -2.35 -9.15 4.52
CA LEU A 49 -2.21 -8.46 3.25
C LEU A 49 -1.67 -7.05 3.46
N MET A 50 -0.58 -6.72 2.79
CA MET A 50 -0.07 -5.35 2.67
C MET A 50 -0.23 -4.87 1.23
N THR A 51 -0.77 -3.66 1.05
CA THR A 51 -0.93 -3.04 -0.27
C THR A 51 -0.53 -1.58 -0.22
N PHE A 52 -0.19 -1.03 -1.38
CA PHE A 52 -0.01 0.42 -1.55
C PHE A 52 -1.28 1.03 -2.17
N SER A 53 -1.59 2.26 -1.80
CA SER A 53 -2.75 3.00 -2.32
C SER A 53 -2.50 3.42 -3.78
N GLN A 54 -2.96 2.58 -4.72
CA GLN A 54 -2.77 2.77 -6.16
C GLN A 54 -4.08 2.81 -6.95
N LYS A 55 -5.20 2.46 -6.33
CA LYS A 55 -6.53 2.46 -6.94
C LYS A 55 -7.57 3.05 -5.97
N PRO A 56 -8.71 3.55 -6.45
CA PRO A 56 -9.82 4.01 -5.61
C PRO A 56 -10.24 2.94 -4.60
N TRP A 57 -10.66 3.36 -3.41
CA TRP A 57 -10.89 2.47 -2.28
C TRP A 57 -12.09 1.53 -2.46
N ASP A 58 -13.11 1.95 -3.21
CA ASP A 58 -14.23 1.11 -3.61
C ASP A 58 -13.78 -0.03 -4.53
N LEU A 59 -12.94 0.27 -5.50
CA LEU A 59 -12.33 -0.72 -6.39
C LEU A 59 -11.38 -1.65 -5.64
N TYR A 60 -10.57 -1.10 -4.72
CA TYR A 60 -9.72 -1.88 -3.83
C TYR A 60 -10.54 -2.89 -3.01
N ARG A 61 -11.66 -2.46 -2.42
CA ARG A 61 -12.56 -3.34 -1.67
C ARG A 61 -13.10 -4.47 -2.55
N GLN A 62 -13.60 -4.12 -3.74
CA GLN A 62 -14.25 -5.07 -4.63
C GLN A 62 -13.28 -6.11 -5.19
N GLU A 63 -12.14 -5.68 -5.68
CA GLU A 63 -11.19 -6.55 -6.38
C GLU A 63 -10.18 -7.20 -5.43
N THR A 64 -9.53 -6.40 -4.58
CA THR A 64 -8.35 -6.85 -3.82
C THR A 64 -8.75 -7.45 -2.46
N LEU A 65 -9.53 -6.70 -1.67
CA LEU A 65 -9.88 -7.12 -0.32
C LEU A 65 -10.86 -8.31 -0.34
N THR A 66 -11.83 -8.30 -1.24
CA THR A 66 -12.75 -9.43 -1.42
C THR A 66 -11.99 -10.69 -1.84
N ALA A 67 -11.09 -10.58 -2.83
CA ALA A 67 -10.26 -11.71 -3.26
C ALA A 67 -9.39 -12.27 -2.13
N TYR A 68 -8.80 -11.40 -1.30
CA TYR A 68 -8.03 -11.82 -0.13
C TYR A 68 -8.89 -12.55 0.89
N HIS A 69 -10.07 -12.04 1.22
CA HIS A 69 -10.99 -12.67 2.15
C HIS A 69 -11.47 -14.05 1.66
N ASP A 70 -11.76 -14.18 0.38
CA ASP A 70 -12.17 -15.44 -0.23
C ASP A 70 -11.02 -16.45 -0.26
N ALA A 71 -9.81 -16.01 -0.60
CA ALA A 71 -8.61 -16.83 -0.52
C ALA A 71 -8.31 -17.27 0.93
N TRP A 72 -8.44 -16.36 1.88
CA TRP A 72 -8.26 -16.68 3.31
C TRP A 72 -9.20 -17.80 3.77
N ARG A 73 -10.50 -17.72 3.43
CA ARG A 73 -11.47 -18.75 3.78
C ARG A 73 -11.15 -20.13 3.15
N ARG A 74 -10.48 -20.15 1.99
CA ARG A 74 -10.04 -21.40 1.35
C ARG A 74 -8.82 -22.03 2.01
N HIS A 75 -7.91 -21.23 2.54
CA HIS A 75 -6.58 -21.69 2.97
C HIS A 75 -6.35 -21.63 4.48
N GLN A 76 -7.08 -20.81 5.19
CA GLN A 76 -6.90 -20.57 6.62
C GLN A 76 -8.18 -20.85 7.41
N SER A 77 -8.05 -20.93 8.73
CA SER A 77 -9.17 -20.97 9.67
C SER A 77 -9.34 -19.62 10.37
N GLY A 78 -10.58 -19.30 10.75
CA GLY A 78 -10.91 -18.02 11.39
C GLY A 78 -11.03 -16.86 10.40
N ASP A 79 -11.28 -15.68 10.94
CA ASP A 79 -11.46 -14.48 10.14
C ASP A 79 -10.15 -13.96 9.57
N PRO A 80 -10.18 -13.37 8.36
CA PRO A 80 -9.01 -12.72 7.78
C PRO A 80 -8.58 -11.53 8.66
N PRO A 81 -7.28 -11.37 8.91
CA PRO A 81 -6.79 -10.22 9.66
C PRO A 81 -6.98 -8.93 8.87
N PRO A 82 -7.08 -7.77 9.55
CA PRO A 82 -7.13 -6.48 8.88
C PRO A 82 -5.98 -6.28 7.90
N PRO A 83 -6.24 -5.73 6.69
CA PRO A 83 -5.17 -5.41 5.76
C PRO A 83 -4.35 -4.21 6.23
N LEU A 84 -3.10 -4.12 5.81
CA LEU A 84 -2.24 -2.96 5.97
C LEU A 84 -2.21 -2.17 4.66
N THR A 85 -2.59 -0.90 4.69
CA THR A 85 -2.50 0.00 3.53
C THR A 85 -1.31 0.94 3.67
N GLY A 86 -0.56 1.12 2.58
CA GLY A 86 0.56 2.05 2.50
C GLY A 86 0.19 3.32 1.75
N ASP A 87 0.17 4.46 2.44
CA ASP A 87 -0.24 5.75 1.90
C ASP A 87 0.91 6.76 1.91
N LEU A 88 0.89 7.70 0.97
CA LEU A 88 1.59 8.97 1.12
C LEU A 88 0.76 9.87 2.02
N MET A 89 1.38 10.48 3.03
CA MET A 89 0.69 11.36 3.98
C MET A 89 1.23 12.79 3.89
N PHE A 90 0.32 13.77 3.86
CA PHE A 90 0.65 15.18 4.01
C PHE A 90 -0.43 15.93 4.78
N CYS A 91 -0.06 16.57 5.88
CA CYS A 91 -0.97 17.32 6.75
C CYS A 91 -0.53 18.79 6.83
N HIS A 92 -1.46 19.72 6.61
CA HIS A 92 -1.22 21.15 6.76
C HIS A 92 -2.45 21.84 7.35
N ALA A 93 -2.28 22.91 8.13
CA ALA A 93 -3.39 23.61 8.78
C ALA A 93 -4.28 24.38 7.77
N ASP A 94 -3.67 24.89 6.72
CA ASP A 94 -4.36 25.55 5.61
C ASP A 94 -4.69 24.58 4.49
N ALA A 95 -5.95 24.56 4.02
CA ALA A 95 -6.44 23.58 3.06
C ALA A 95 -5.87 23.79 1.64
N GLU A 96 -5.73 25.05 1.19
CA GLU A 96 -5.19 25.36 -0.14
C GLU A 96 -3.70 24.99 -0.19
N ARG A 97 -2.97 25.26 0.87
CA ARG A 97 -1.57 24.90 0.98
C ARG A 97 -1.37 23.40 1.10
N ALA A 98 -2.27 22.71 1.81
CA ALA A 98 -2.28 21.25 1.86
C ALA A 98 -2.42 20.63 0.47
N GLU A 99 -3.36 21.12 -0.32
CA GLU A 99 -3.59 20.66 -1.69
C GLU A 99 -2.37 20.95 -2.59
N GLU A 100 -1.89 22.18 -2.60
CA GLU A 100 -0.75 22.60 -3.43
C GLU A 100 0.49 21.70 -3.18
N LEU A 101 0.88 21.55 -1.91
CA LEU A 101 2.09 20.81 -1.55
C LEU A 101 1.91 19.29 -1.70
N ALA A 102 0.73 18.76 -1.35
CA ALA A 102 0.41 17.36 -1.56
C ALA A 102 0.48 17.01 -3.05
N MET A 103 -0.23 17.77 -3.89
CA MET A 103 -0.21 17.56 -5.33
C MET A 103 1.20 17.63 -5.89
N LYS A 104 1.99 18.62 -5.50
CA LYS A 104 3.38 18.78 -5.95
C LYS A 104 4.25 17.55 -5.64
N TYR A 105 4.30 17.15 -4.39
CA TYR A 105 5.24 16.11 -3.96
C TYR A 105 4.73 14.69 -4.26
N MET A 106 3.42 14.45 -4.21
CA MET A 106 2.83 13.16 -4.58
C MET A 106 2.93 12.93 -6.09
N ALA A 107 2.68 13.97 -6.90
CA ALA A 107 2.89 13.88 -8.35
C ALA A 107 4.35 13.56 -8.68
N ASN A 108 5.31 14.26 -8.08
CA ASN A 108 6.73 13.97 -8.29
C ASN A 108 7.09 12.53 -7.93
N TYR A 109 6.56 12.03 -6.82
CA TYR A 109 6.77 10.63 -6.42
C TYR A 109 6.17 9.66 -7.45
N PHE A 110 4.94 9.90 -7.87
CA PHE A 110 4.26 9.05 -8.86
C PHE A 110 4.99 9.05 -10.22
N LEU A 111 5.46 10.20 -10.67
CA LEU A 111 6.27 10.30 -11.89
C LEU A 111 7.57 9.48 -11.79
N THR A 112 8.16 9.41 -10.59
CA THR A 112 9.31 8.53 -10.34
C THR A 112 8.94 7.05 -10.51
N ILE A 113 7.77 6.63 -10.01
CA ILE A 113 7.25 5.27 -10.20
C ILE A 113 7.04 4.99 -11.70
N VAL A 114 6.35 5.90 -12.40
CA VAL A 114 6.10 5.77 -13.86
C VAL A 114 7.39 5.59 -14.63
N SER A 115 8.41 6.40 -14.32
CA SER A 115 9.71 6.33 -14.97
C SER A 115 10.49 5.07 -14.59
N HIS A 116 10.53 4.73 -13.30
CA HIS A 116 11.32 3.60 -12.79
C HIS A 116 10.81 2.25 -13.27
N TYR A 117 9.49 2.08 -13.31
CA TYR A 117 8.85 0.86 -13.80
C TYR A 117 8.54 0.90 -15.29
N GLU A 118 8.94 1.97 -15.98
CA GLU A 118 8.67 2.12 -17.42
C GLU A 118 7.20 1.88 -17.80
N LEU A 119 6.26 2.38 -16.98
CA LEU A 119 4.81 2.11 -17.16
C LEU A 119 4.22 2.65 -18.47
N MET A 120 4.97 3.47 -19.20
CA MET A 120 4.58 3.97 -20.52
C MET A 120 5.10 3.09 -21.66
N SER A 121 5.89 2.06 -21.37
CA SER A 121 6.43 1.12 -22.37
C SER A 121 5.59 -0.16 -22.47
N GLU A 122 5.90 -1.02 -23.44
CA GLU A 122 5.19 -2.26 -23.71
C GLU A 122 5.90 -3.50 -23.12
N HIS A 123 6.95 -3.32 -22.34
CA HIS A 123 7.81 -4.41 -21.86
C HIS A 123 7.07 -5.44 -20.95
N PHE A 124 5.97 -5.05 -20.32
CA PHE A 124 5.17 -5.98 -19.51
C PHE A 124 4.39 -6.98 -20.34
N GLU A 125 4.11 -6.70 -21.63
CA GLU A 125 3.33 -7.57 -22.49
C GLU A 125 4.06 -8.89 -22.80
N GLU A 126 5.40 -8.85 -22.80
CA GLU A 126 6.25 -10.01 -23.08
C GLU A 126 6.68 -10.76 -21.80
N ALA A 127 6.45 -10.18 -20.63
CA ALA A 127 6.93 -10.71 -19.36
C ALA A 127 5.94 -11.71 -18.76
N LYS A 128 6.28 -12.99 -18.72
CA LYS A 128 5.46 -14.06 -18.14
C LYS A 128 5.11 -13.79 -16.68
N GLY A 129 3.81 -13.79 -16.37
CA GLY A 129 3.30 -13.53 -15.00
C GLY A 129 3.09 -12.06 -14.68
N TYR A 130 3.25 -11.17 -15.66
CA TYR A 130 3.04 -9.73 -15.51
C TYR A 130 1.76 -9.21 -16.20
N ASP A 131 0.84 -10.10 -16.58
CA ASP A 131 -0.43 -9.74 -17.26
C ASP A 131 -1.22 -8.66 -16.50
N TYR A 132 -1.21 -8.69 -15.17
CA TYR A 132 -1.83 -7.66 -14.35
C TYR A 132 -1.19 -6.28 -14.57
N TYR A 133 0.13 -6.22 -14.65
CA TYR A 133 0.87 -4.97 -14.86
C TYR A 133 0.77 -4.51 -16.33
N ALA A 134 0.71 -5.43 -17.28
CA ALA A 134 0.43 -5.10 -18.68
C ALA A 134 -0.93 -4.43 -18.82
N THR A 135 -1.98 -5.00 -18.25
CA THR A 135 -3.33 -4.41 -18.25
C THR A 135 -3.35 -3.03 -17.56
N ALA A 136 -2.66 -2.88 -16.43
CA ALA A 136 -2.54 -1.59 -15.73
C ALA A 136 -1.79 -0.55 -16.58
N SER A 137 -0.74 -0.97 -17.28
CA SER A 137 0.05 -0.14 -18.21
C SER A 137 -0.80 0.32 -19.40
N ASP A 138 -1.60 -0.58 -19.98
CA ASP A 138 -2.54 -0.26 -21.06
C ASP A 138 -3.57 0.77 -20.65
N LEU A 139 -4.18 0.57 -19.48
CA LEU A 139 -5.14 1.53 -18.93
C LEU A 139 -4.48 2.89 -18.68
N PHE A 140 -3.27 2.88 -18.15
CA PHE A 140 -2.50 4.09 -17.89
C PHE A 140 -2.19 4.86 -19.19
N ARG A 141 -1.77 4.16 -20.26
CA ARG A 141 -1.55 4.76 -21.59
C ARG A 141 -2.85 5.31 -22.19
N ALA A 142 -3.97 4.60 -22.03
CA ALA A 142 -5.28 5.02 -22.53
C ALA A 142 -5.85 6.23 -21.82
N VAL A 143 -5.73 6.29 -20.50
CA VAL A 143 -6.21 7.41 -19.66
C VAL A 143 -5.32 8.64 -19.78
N GLY A 144 -4.03 8.44 -19.95
CA GLY A 144 -3.01 9.48 -20.02
C GLY A 144 -2.38 9.83 -18.67
N LEU A 145 -1.25 10.51 -18.74
CA LEU A 145 -0.41 10.79 -17.57
C LEU A 145 -1.08 11.73 -16.56
N GLU A 146 -1.60 12.86 -17.02
CA GLU A 146 -2.16 13.91 -16.15
C GLU A 146 -3.38 13.42 -15.33
N PRO A 147 -4.42 12.79 -15.92
CA PRO A 147 -5.53 12.25 -15.15
C PRO A 147 -5.08 11.15 -14.17
N SER A 148 -4.10 10.33 -14.53
CA SER A 148 -3.56 9.26 -13.67
C SER A 148 -2.84 9.84 -12.46
N VAL A 149 -2.02 10.87 -12.65
CA VAL A 149 -1.37 11.62 -11.55
C VAL A 149 -2.44 12.18 -10.60
N LYS A 150 -3.47 12.83 -11.13
CA LYS A 150 -4.54 13.41 -10.32
C LYS A 150 -5.27 12.34 -9.50
N THR A 151 -5.65 11.24 -10.12
CA THR A 151 -6.32 10.12 -9.43
C THR A 151 -5.41 9.55 -8.35
N TYR A 152 -4.14 9.30 -8.65
CA TYR A 152 -3.17 8.81 -7.67
C TYR A 152 -3.05 9.72 -6.46
N CYS A 153 -2.94 11.04 -6.66
CA CYS A 153 -2.87 12.00 -5.56
C CYS A 153 -4.15 12.02 -4.72
N GLN A 154 -5.32 11.93 -5.36
CA GLN A 154 -6.61 12.01 -4.67
C GLN A 154 -6.88 10.85 -3.71
N ILE A 155 -6.38 9.66 -4.00
CA ILE A 155 -6.56 8.48 -3.14
C ILE A 155 -5.62 8.46 -1.93
N GLN A 156 -4.61 9.33 -1.89
CA GLN A 156 -3.66 9.42 -0.79
C GLN A 156 -4.24 10.17 0.43
N THR A 157 -3.56 10.04 1.57
CA THR A 157 -3.98 10.64 2.84
C THR A 157 -3.38 12.03 3.02
N TRP A 158 -4.07 13.07 2.54
CA TRP A 158 -3.63 14.46 2.68
C TRP A 158 -4.79 15.42 2.93
N GLY A 159 -4.48 16.59 3.48
CA GLY A 159 -5.41 17.68 3.76
C GLY A 159 -5.14 18.36 5.08
N THR A 160 -6.12 19.10 5.58
CA THR A 160 -6.14 19.55 6.97
C THR A 160 -6.40 18.37 7.91
N PRO A 161 -6.11 18.48 9.21
CA PRO A 161 -6.42 17.43 10.18
C PRO A 161 -7.86 16.91 10.08
N GLY A 162 -8.84 17.81 9.96
CA GLY A 162 -10.25 17.46 9.79
C GLY A 162 -10.52 16.69 8.51
N GLN A 163 -9.99 17.13 7.37
CA GLN A 163 -10.14 16.45 6.07
C GLN A 163 -9.49 15.07 6.07
N ILE A 164 -8.33 14.91 6.72
CA ILE A 164 -7.68 13.62 6.88
C ILE A 164 -8.54 12.67 7.70
N LEU A 165 -9.08 13.13 8.84
CA LEU A 165 -9.98 12.32 9.68
C LEU A 165 -11.23 11.88 8.93
N GLU A 166 -11.84 12.75 8.13
CA GLU A 166 -12.99 12.39 7.27
C GLU A 166 -12.62 11.31 6.26
N LYS A 167 -11.50 11.46 5.55
CA LYS A 167 -11.01 10.46 4.59
C LYS A 167 -10.76 9.10 5.25
N LEU A 168 -10.12 9.08 6.41
CA LEU A 168 -9.80 7.85 7.13
C LEU A 168 -11.05 7.17 7.69
N ARG A 169 -12.06 7.95 8.17
CA ARG A 169 -13.37 7.40 8.59
C ARG A 169 -14.12 6.78 7.42
N ALA A 170 -14.25 7.51 6.30
CA ALA A 170 -14.90 6.99 5.12
C ALA A 170 -14.25 5.69 4.62
N ARG A 171 -12.92 5.61 4.65
CA ARG A 171 -12.18 4.38 4.33
C ARG A 171 -12.51 3.26 5.30
N ARG A 172 -12.56 3.53 6.60
CA ARG A 172 -12.90 2.53 7.61
C ARG A 172 -14.33 2.02 7.46
N ASP A 173 -15.28 2.90 7.17
CA ASP A 173 -16.67 2.54 6.92
C ASP A 173 -16.79 1.63 5.67
N LEU A 174 -15.94 1.86 4.69
CA LEU A 174 -15.91 1.08 3.45
C LEU A 174 -15.20 -0.27 3.61
N LEU A 175 -14.04 -0.31 4.25
CA LEU A 175 -13.15 -1.49 4.30
C LEU A 175 -13.35 -2.34 5.57
N GLY A 176 -13.96 -1.80 6.62
CA GLY A 176 -13.86 -2.33 7.98
C GLY A 176 -12.53 -1.95 8.65
N PRO A 177 -12.12 -2.66 9.69
CA PRO A 177 -10.82 -2.44 10.34
C PRO A 177 -9.66 -2.61 9.37
N TYR A 178 -8.70 -1.70 9.39
CA TYR A 178 -7.45 -1.77 8.63
C TYR A 178 -6.31 -1.13 9.41
N GLU A 179 -5.09 -1.48 9.04
CA GLU A 179 -3.87 -0.87 9.55
C GLU A 179 -3.33 0.12 8.50
N LEU A 180 -2.67 1.18 8.97
CA LEU A 180 -2.19 2.25 8.12
C LEU A 180 -0.69 2.46 8.29
N ASN A 181 0.06 2.31 7.19
CA ASN A 181 1.47 2.65 7.10
C ASN A 181 1.62 3.94 6.28
N MET A 182 2.20 4.98 6.87
CA MET A 182 2.32 6.28 6.24
C MET A 182 3.74 6.58 5.82
N ILE A 183 3.91 6.93 4.55
CA ILE A 183 5.14 7.45 3.98
C ILE A 183 5.06 8.97 4.11
N VAL A 184 5.91 9.54 4.95
CA VAL A 184 5.82 10.95 5.37
C VAL A 184 6.80 11.89 4.65
N ARG A 185 7.75 11.34 3.87
CA ARG A 185 8.69 12.11 3.06
C ARG A 185 8.95 11.44 1.73
N TYR A 186 8.66 12.11 0.64
CA TYR A 186 8.70 11.58 -0.73
C TYR A 186 8.77 12.70 -1.77
N GLY A 187 9.01 12.38 -3.04
CA GLY A 187 8.90 13.27 -4.18
C GLY A 187 9.77 14.54 -4.11
N GLY A 188 10.92 14.46 -3.43
CA GLY A 188 11.80 15.60 -3.23
C GLY A 188 11.34 16.58 -2.15
N MET A 189 10.42 16.19 -1.27
CA MET A 189 9.94 17.03 -0.17
C MET A 189 11.11 17.41 0.77
N PRO A 190 11.28 18.70 1.09
CA PRO A 190 12.25 19.17 2.08
C PRO A 190 11.94 18.56 3.47
N LEU A 191 12.99 18.40 4.28
CA LEU A 191 12.85 17.75 5.59
C LEU A 191 12.00 18.56 6.55
N ASP A 192 12.16 19.87 6.58
CA ASP A 192 11.38 20.82 7.40
C ASP A 192 9.88 20.75 7.07
N VAL A 193 9.51 20.72 5.78
CA VAL A 193 8.12 20.56 5.32
C VAL A 193 7.53 19.22 5.76
N ALA A 194 8.30 18.14 5.64
CA ALA A 194 7.88 16.81 6.08
C ALA A 194 7.71 16.75 7.62
N GLU A 195 8.63 17.37 8.36
CA GLU A 195 8.59 17.41 9.81
C GLU A 195 7.40 18.21 10.33
N GLU A 196 7.10 19.37 9.78
CA GLU A 196 5.92 20.19 10.13
C GLU A 196 4.63 19.40 9.88
N SER A 197 4.51 18.76 8.73
CA SER A 197 3.37 17.91 8.37
C SER A 197 3.20 16.75 9.35
N LEU A 198 4.28 16.04 9.68
CA LEU A 198 4.24 14.92 10.61
C LEU A 198 3.89 15.35 12.04
N ARG A 199 4.43 16.48 12.51
CA ARG A 199 4.13 17.03 13.84
C ARG A 199 2.66 17.41 13.97
N LEU A 200 2.09 18.07 12.96
CA LEU A 200 0.67 18.43 12.95
C LEU A 200 -0.23 17.19 12.95
N PHE A 201 0.09 16.21 12.09
CA PHE A 201 -0.61 14.92 12.08
C PHE A 201 -0.56 14.21 13.44
N ALA A 202 0.62 14.13 14.04
CA ALA A 202 0.81 13.47 15.32
C ALA A 202 0.06 14.18 16.48
N ALA A 203 -0.09 15.50 16.40
CA ALA A 203 -0.78 16.28 17.42
C ALA A 203 -2.31 16.22 17.30
N GLU A 204 -2.85 16.26 16.08
CA GLU A 204 -4.28 16.47 15.87
C GLU A 204 -5.02 15.27 15.25
N VAL A 205 -4.33 14.41 14.49
CA VAL A 205 -4.98 13.27 13.83
C VAL A 205 -4.73 11.96 14.58
N LEU A 206 -3.47 11.70 14.93
CA LEU A 206 -3.09 10.42 15.56
C LEU A 206 -3.86 10.09 16.83
N PRO A 207 -4.09 11.03 17.79
CA PRO A 207 -4.87 10.73 18.99
C PRO A 207 -6.32 10.34 18.71
N GLU A 208 -6.91 10.89 17.64
CA GLU A 208 -8.28 10.57 17.26
C GLU A 208 -8.40 9.17 16.64
N ILE A 209 -7.51 8.83 15.71
CA ILE A 209 -7.55 7.50 15.04
C ILE A 209 -7.18 6.36 15.99
N GLN A 210 -6.42 6.62 17.04
CA GLN A 210 -6.09 5.63 18.08
C GLN A 210 -7.27 5.27 19.00
N ARG A 211 -8.36 6.04 18.94
CA ARG A 211 -9.58 5.79 19.74
C ARG A 211 -10.64 4.98 18.96
N TRP A 212 -10.42 4.69 17.72
CA TRP A 212 -11.39 4.04 16.82
C TRP A 212 -11.50 2.53 16.99
#